data_57f55189cf4ad8943b96d31b90aaad09
#
_entry.id   57f55189cf4ad8943b96d31b90aaad09
#
_cell.length_a   1.000
_cell.length_b   1.000
_cell.length_c   1.000
_cell.angle_alpha   90.00
_cell.angle_beta   90.00
_cell.angle_gamma   90.00
#
_symmetry.space_group_name_H-M   'P 1'
#
loop_
_entity.id
_entity.type
_entity.pdbx_description
1 polymer ?
#
loop_
_entity_poly.entity_id
_entity_poly.type
_entity_poly.pdbx_seq_one_letter_code
_entity_poly.pdbx_strand_id
1 'polypeptide(L)'
;MQKNVIMSVDHLSKDFVIRGKKIGEKSKLLHALSDVSFDIYEGETLGIIGESGCGKSTLGRCLVKLHKPSGGTITYNGKDLWNMPVYDREAARRDIQMIFQDPYSSLDPRKTASYSIEEAMKVHHIGDTARERR
;
A
#
# COMPACT_ATOMS: atom_id res chain seq x y z
N MET A 1 2.73 -27.32 12.75
CA MET A 1 2.37 -26.82 11.41
C MET A 1 3.28 -25.64 11.09
N GLN A 2 3.99 -25.69 10.00
CA GLN A 2 4.85 -24.59 9.57
C GLN A 2 3.92 -23.49 9.01
N LYS A 3 3.92 -22.31 9.65
CA LYS A 3 3.11 -21.16 9.18
C LYS A 3 3.72 -20.63 7.89
N ASN A 4 2.92 -20.46 6.86
CA ASN A 4 3.36 -19.89 5.57
C ASN A 4 3.45 -18.37 5.69
N VAL A 5 4.62 -17.77 5.39
CA VAL A 5 4.82 -16.32 5.35
C VAL A 5 4.30 -15.81 4.01
N ILE A 6 3.27 -14.97 4.03
CA ILE A 6 2.73 -14.34 2.80
C ILE A 6 3.37 -13.00 2.51
N MET A 7 3.76 -12.25 3.56
CA MET A 7 4.49 -11.00 3.40
C MET A 7 5.59 -10.90 4.45
N SER A 8 6.79 -10.48 4.03
CA SER A 8 7.90 -10.19 4.94
C SER A 8 8.38 -8.76 4.70
N VAL A 9 8.57 -8.05 5.78
CA VAL A 9 9.12 -6.69 5.82
C VAL A 9 10.46 -6.76 6.52
N ASP A 10 11.51 -6.30 5.85
CA ASP A 10 12.88 -6.41 6.33
C ASP A 10 13.58 -5.05 6.31
N HIS A 11 13.98 -4.55 7.48
CA HIS A 11 14.68 -3.29 7.69
C HIS A 11 14.04 -2.08 6.99
N LEU A 12 12.69 -2.03 6.94
CA LEU A 12 11.94 -1.02 6.20
C LEU A 12 12.13 0.37 6.80
N SER A 13 12.53 1.31 5.96
CA SER A 13 12.68 2.72 6.30
C SER A 13 11.98 3.60 5.28
N LYS A 14 11.38 4.71 5.74
CA LYS A 14 10.76 5.71 4.87
C LYS A 14 11.01 7.10 5.36
N ASP A 15 11.62 7.88 4.49
CA ASP A 15 11.92 9.29 4.68
C ASP A 15 11.09 10.15 3.73
N PHE A 16 10.67 11.32 4.20
CA PHE A 16 10.07 12.37 3.40
C PHE A 16 10.93 13.63 3.44
N VAL A 17 11.17 14.20 2.28
CA VAL A 17 11.87 15.50 2.16
C VAL A 17 10.84 16.62 2.29
N ILE A 18 10.91 17.37 3.38
CA ILE A 18 10.11 18.59 3.58
C ILE A 18 10.92 19.77 3.02
N ARG A 19 10.48 20.31 1.88
CA ARG A 19 11.11 21.48 1.29
C ARG A 19 10.84 22.72 2.13
N GLY A 20 11.84 23.56 2.35
CA GLY A 20 11.68 24.85 2.97
C GLY A 20 10.68 25.72 2.20
N LYS A 21 9.87 26.49 2.92
CA LYS A 21 8.84 27.38 2.33
C LYS A 21 9.40 28.69 1.79
N LYS A 22 10.63 29.06 2.19
CA LYS A 22 11.29 30.32 1.78
C LYS A 22 12.50 30.05 0.88
N ILE A 23 12.80 30.98 -0.03
CA ILE A 23 13.99 30.92 -0.87
C ILE A 23 15.23 30.92 0.05
N GLY A 24 16.09 29.90 -0.08
CA GLY A 24 17.28 29.71 0.76
C GLY A 24 17.09 28.87 2.02
N GLU A 25 15.87 28.45 2.37
CA GLU A 25 15.62 27.55 3.48
C GLU A 25 16.01 26.11 3.12
N LYS A 26 16.84 25.48 3.98
CA LYS A 26 17.27 24.08 3.78
C LYS A 26 16.09 23.12 3.91
N SER A 27 16.03 22.13 3.04
CA SER A 27 15.10 21.01 3.17
C SER A 27 15.39 20.23 4.44
N LYS A 28 14.32 19.76 5.12
CA LYS A 28 14.40 18.89 6.29
C LYS A 28 14.01 17.47 5.89
N LEU A 29 14.65 16.48 6.48
CA LEU A 29 14.30 15.08 6.34
C LEU A 29 13.40 14.67 7.50
N LEU A 30 12.23 14.10 7.19
CA LEU A 30 11.32 13.51 8.16
C LEU A 30 11.45 12.00 8.05
N HIS A 31 11.99 11.36 9.09
CA HIS A 31 12.04 9.91 9.21
C HIS A 31 10.68 9.41 9.69
N ALA A 32 9.88 8.89 8.75
CA ALA A 32 8.53 8.41 9.05
C ALA A 32 8.51 6.94 9.46
N LEU A 33 9.45 6.14 8.97
CA LEU A 33 9.71 4.76 9.39
C LEU A 33 11.21 4.58 9.54
N SER A 34 11.63 3.87 10.58
CA SER A 34 13.03 3.58 10.86
C SER A 34 13.17 2.12 11.25
N ASP A 35 13.81 1.34 10.37
CA ASP A 35 14.25 -0.04 10.63
C ASP A 35 13.12 -0.98 11.13
N VAL A 36 12.00 -1.03 10.40
CA VAL A 36 10.85 -1.86 10.77
C VAL A 36 10.94 -3.23 10.11
N SER A 37 10.86 -4.30 10.91
CA SER A 37 10.91 -5.69 10.40
C SER A 37 9.82 -6.53 11.07
N PHE A 38 9.08 -7.30 10.27
CA PHE A 38 8.08 -8.28 10.73
C PHE A 38 7.61 -9.17 9.57
N ASP A 39 6.99 -10.29 9.92
CA ASP A 39 6.34 -11.20 8.97
C ASP A 39 4.83 -11.20 9.17
N ILE A 40 4.09 -11.41 8.08
CA ILE A 40 2.65 -11.67 8.07
C ILE A 40 2.44 -13.10 7.56
N TYR A 41 1.75 -13.91 8.34
CA TYR A 41 1.49 -15.30 8.02
C TYR A 41 0.08 -15.48 7.44
N GLU A 42 -0.07 -16.52 6.66
CA GLU A 42 -1.37 -16.90 6.09
C GLU A 42 -2.42 -17.13 7.20
N GLY A 43 -3.60 -16.52 7.02
CA GLY A 43 -4.74 -16.65 7.94
C GLY A 43 -4.57 -15.90 9.27
N GLU A 44 -3.55 -15.04 9.43
CA GLU A 44 -3.38 -14.28 10.66
C GLU A 44 -3.89 -12.82 10.51
N THR A 45 -4.21 -12.21 11.64
CA THR A 45 -4.46 -10.78 11.76
C THR A 45 -3.34 -10.13 12.57
N LEU A 46 -2.52 -9.31 11.91
CA LEU A 46 -1.47 -8.55 12.56
C LEU A 46 -1.99 -7.16 12.98
N GLY A 47 -2.00 -6.89 14.28
CA GLY A 47 -2.35 -5.57 14.84
C GLY A 47 -1.12 -4.66 14.97
N ILE A 48 -1.21 -3.43 14.44
CA ILE A 48 -0.17 -2.40 14.59
C ILE A 48 -0.70 -1.29 15.48
N ILE A 49 -0.11 -1.13 16.66
CA ILE A 49 -0.52 -0.18 17.69
C ILE A 49 0.55 0.89 17.85
N GLY A 50 0.16 2.10 18.18
CA GLY A 50 1.08 3.23 18.45
C GLY A 50 0.34 4.56 18.44
N GLU A 51 1.01 5.60 18.88
CA GLU A 51 0.47 6.96 18.96
C GLU A 51 0.17 7.57 17.60
N SER A 52 -0.57 8.70 17.58
CA SER A 52 -0.81 9.45 16.34
C SER A 52 0.53 9.98 15.80
N GLY A 53 0.75 9.82 14.49
CA GLY A 53 1.98 10.26 13.82
C GLY A 53 3.17 9.30 13.91
N CYS A 54 3.08 8.15 14.61
CA CYS A 54 4.20 7.20 14.72
C CYS A 54 4.49 6.37 13.47
N GLY A 55 3.87 6.67 12.32
CA GLY A 55 4.20 6.02 11.04
C GLY A 55 3.27 4.90 10.59
N LYS A 56 2.24 4.48 11.36
CA LYS A 56 1.31 3.38 10.99
C LYS A 56 0.72 3.52 9.59
N SER A 57 0.18 4.68 9.27
CA SER A 57 -0.40 4.95 7.93
C SER A 57 0.66 4.97 6.83
N THR A 58 1.88 5.41 7.15
CA THR A 58 3.01 5.37 6.21
C THR A 58 3.41 3.93 5.92
N LEU A 59 3.47 3.09 6.96
CA LEU A 59 3.74 1.66 6.80
C LEU A 59 2.70 0.99 5.91
N GLY A 60 1.41 1.14 6.21
CA GLY A 60 0.33 0.61 5.36
C GLY A 60 0.44 1.05 3.91
N ARG A 61 0.74 2.34 3.66
CA ARG A 61 0.94 2.86 2.30
C ARG A 61 2.18 2.30 1.60
N CYS A 62 3.23 1.92 2.34
CA CYS A 62 4.37 1.22 1.76
C CYS A 62 4.00 -0.21 1.35
N LEU A 63 3.23 -0.93 2.18
CA LEU A 63 2.79 -2.30 1.91
C LEU A 63 1.90 -2.40 0.67
N VAL A 64 1.01 -1.42 0.44
CA VAL A 64 0.14 -1.36 -0.75
C VAL A 64 0.77 -0.61 -1.94
N LYS A 65 2.08 -0.33 -1.91
CA LYS A 65 2.84 0.35 -2.98
C LYS A 65 2.42 1.80 -3.28
N LEU A 66 1.78 2.50 -2.36
CA LEU A 66 1.48 3.93 -2.50
C LEU A 66 2.70 4.80 -2.18
N HIS A 67 3.58 4.34 -1.28
CA HIS A 67 4.84 5.03 -0.95
C HIS A 67 6.02 4.08 -1.15
N LYS A 68 6.95 4.46 -2.03
CA LYS A 68 8.19 3.70 -2.20
C LYS A 68 9.04 3.85 -0.93
N PRO A 69 9.55 2.75 -0.34
CA PRO A 69 10.51 2.80 0.76
C PRO A 69 11.76 3.59 0.41
N SER A 70 12.40 4.15 1.41
CA SER A 70 13.73 4.77 1.28
C SER A 70 14.86 3.76 1.53
N GLY A 71 14.56 2.67 2.25
CA GLY A 71 15.46 1.55 2.52
C GLY A 71 14.68 0.32 2.96
N GLY A 72 15.34 -0.82 2.99
CA GLY A 72 14.76 -2.11 3.32
C GLY A 72 14.00 -2.75 2.17
N THR A 73 13.38 -3.89 2.44
CA THR A 73 12.71 -4.73 1.44
C THR A 73 11.34 -5.16 1.93
N ILE A 74 10.38 -5.24 1.03
CA ILE A 74 9.08 -5.86 1.26
C ILE A 74 8.94 -7.00 0.26
N THR A 75 8.78 -8.24 0.74
CA THR A 75 8.49 -9.40 -0.10
C THR A 75 7.04 -9.82 0.04
N TYR A 76 6.42 -10.21 -1.06
CA TYR A 76 5.08 -10.79 -1.12
C TYR A 76 5.15 -12.12 -1.86
N ASN A 77 4.71 -13.20 -1.22
CA ASN A 77 4.84 -14.56 -1.75
C ASN A 77 6.27 -14.87 -2.24
N GLY A 78 7.29 -14.46 -1.46
CA GLY A 78 8.71 -14.67 -1.76
C GLY A 78 9.30 -13.78 -2.86
N LYS A 79 8.54 -12.83 -3.43
CA LYS A 79 9.01 -11.91 -4.48
C LYS A 79 9.11 -10.48 -3.93
N ASP A 80 10.18 -9.75 -4.28
CA ASP A 80 10.33 -8.33 -3.92
C ASP A 80 9.18 -7.52 -4.53
N LEU A 81 8.35 -6.96 -3.66
CA LEU A 81 7.13 -6.24 -4.04
C LEU A 81 7.41 -5.03 -4.95
N TRP A 82 8.55 -4.36 -4.78
CA TRP A 82 8.89 -3.15 -5.54
C TRP A 82 9.64 -3.43 -6.83
N ASN A 83 10.36 -4.55 -6.94
CA ASN A 83 11.20 -4.93 -8.09
C ASN A 83 10.61 -6.08 -8.92
N MET A 84 9.43 -6.61 -8.55
CA MET A 84 8.79 -7.69 -9.28
C MET A 84 8.40 -7.30 -10.72
N PRO A 85 8.33 -8.27 -11.67
CA PRO A 85 7.84 -8.05 -13.03
C PRO A 85 6.43 -7.45 -13.09
N VAL A 86 6.08 -6.81 -14.22
CA VAL A 86 4.79 -6.12 -14.40
C VAL A 86 3.61 -7.04 -14.14
N TYR A 87 3.65 -8.26 -14.66
CA TYR A 87 2.58 -9.27 -14.48
C TYR A 87 2.34 -9.61 -13.00
N ASP A 88 3.41 -9.90 -12.25
CA ASP A 88 3.32 -10.18 -10.81
C ASP A 88 2.83 -8.96 -10.02
N ARG A 89 3.17 -7.77 -10.48
CA ARG A 89 2.74 -6.50 -9.90
C ARG A 89 1.24 -6.26 -10.01
N GLU A 90 0.64 -6.64 -11.12
CA GLU A 90 -0.82 -6.57 -11.32
C GLU A 90 -1.55 -7.57 -10.44
N ALA A 91 -1.05 -8.80 -10.32
CA ALA A 91 -1.57 -9.80 -9.40
C ALA A 91 -1.49 -9.31 -7.95
N ALA A 92 -0.34 -8.83 -7.49
CA ALA A 92 -0.16 -8.30 -6.14
C ALA A 92 -1.10 -7.13 -5.82
N ARG A 93 -1.45 -6.28 -6.80
CA ARG A 93 -2.42 -5.19 -6.60
C ARG A 93 -3.86 -5.67 -6.39
N ARG A 94 -4.23 -6.83 -6.92
CA ARG A 94 -5.54 -7.44 -6.66
C ARG A 94 -5.58 -8.07 -5.27
N ASP A 95 -4.49 -8.70 -4.88
CA ASP A 95 -4.39 -9.45 -3.64
C ASP A 95 -4.23 -8.54 -2.41
N ILE A 96 -3.45 -7.45 -2.56
CA ILE A 96 -3.15 -6.52 -1.48
C ILE A 96 -4.02 -5.28 -1.62
N GLN A 97 -5.04 -5.16 -0.79
CA GLN A 97 -6.00 -4.07 -0.80
C GLN A 97 -5.92 -3.24 0.49
N MET A 98 -6.24 -1.95 0.39
CA MET A 98 -6.26 -1.03 1.52
C MET A 98 -7.66 -0.43 1.69
N ILE A 99 -8.19 -0.50 2.90
CA ILE A 99 -9.37 0.25 3.29
C ILE A 99 -8.91 1.54 3.97
N PHE A 100 -9.27 2.69 3.40
CA PHE A 100 -8.91 3.98 3.96
C PHE A 100 -9.81 4.34 5.16
N GLN A 101 -9.26 5.12 6.08
CA GLN A 101 -9.94 5.52 7.31
C GLN A 101 -11.21 6.36 7.03
N ASP A 102 -11.20 7.16 5.98
CA ASP A 102 -12.36 7.94 5.54
C ASP A 102 -12.93 7.34 4.23
N PRO A 103 -14.04 6.57 4.33
CA PRO A 103 -14.66 5.97 3.17
C PRO A 103 -15.33 7.00 2.24
N TYR A 104 -15.77 8.15 2.77
CA TYR A 104 -16.45 9.17 1.97
C TYR A 104 -15.47 9.88 1.02
N SER A 105 -14.23 10.14 1.45
CA SER A 105 -13.21 10.73 0.58
C SER A 105 -12.68 9.76 -0.47
N SER A 106 -12.98 8.47 -0.33
CA SER A 106 -12.53 7.43 -1.27
C SER A 106 -13.45 7.29 -2.49
N LEU A 107 -14.65 7.87 -2.45
CA LEU A 107 -15.62 7.84 -3.53
C LEU A 107 -15.84 9.25 -4.10
N ASP A 108 -15.92 9.37 -5.43
CA ASP A 108 -16.34 10.62 -6.08
C ASP A 108 -17.86 10.80 -5.90
N PRO A 109 -18.33 11.81 -5.13
CA PRO A 109 -19.76 12.00 -4.85
C PRO A 109 -20.60 12.33 -6.10
N ARG A 110 -19.94 12.65 -7.22
CA ARG A 110 -20.61 12.91 -8.51
C ARG A 110 -20.89 11.64 -9.31
N LYS A 111 -20.40 10.50 -8.85
CA LYS A 111 -20.51 9.21 -9.54
C LYS A 111 -21.45 8.29 -8.77
N THR A 112 -22.14 7.43 -9.51
CA THR A 112 -23.01 6.41 -8.90
C THR A 112 -22.17 5.26 -8.33
N ALA A 113 -22.73 4.51 -7.38
CA ALA A 113 -22.09 3.30 -6.84
C ALA A 113 -21.79 2.29 -7.96
N SER A 114 -22.73 2.10 -8.89
CA SER A 114 -22.52 1.22 -10.07
C SER A 114 -21.30 1.65 -10.89
N TYR A 115 -21.13 2.95 -11.14
CA TYR A 115 -19.98 3.45 -11.88
C TYR A 115 -18.64 3.10 -11.16
N SER A 116 -18.59 3.28 -9.85
CA SER A 116 -17.37 3.01 -9.06
C SER A 116 -17.01 1.52 -9.08
N ILE A 117 -18.02 0.64 -9.02
CA ILE A 117 -17.84 -0.81 -9.14
C ILE A 117 -17.37 -1.17 -10.55
N GLU A 118 -18.04 -0.66 -11.59
CA GLU A 118 -17.66 -0.93 -12.99
C GLU A 118 -16.24 -0.44 -13.31
N GLU A 119 -15.81 0.69 -12.73
CA GLU A 119 -14.46 1.22 -12.92
C GLU A 119 -13.40 0.24 -12.38
N ALA A 120 -13.60 -0.28 -11.17
CA ALA A 120 -12.73 -1.29 -10.58
C ALA A 120 -12.71 -2.58 -11.42
N MET A 121 -13.86 -3.05 -11.89
CA MET A 121 -13.95 -4.22 -12.75
C MET A 121 -13.19 -4.02 -14.07
N LYS A 122 -13.29 -2.85 -14.69
CA LYS A 122 -12.55 -2.51 -15.92
C LYS A 122 -11.04 -2.51 -15.71
N VAL A 123 -10.57 -1.90 -14.62
CA VAL A 123 -9.14 -1.83 -14.27
C VAL A 123 -8.56 -3.22 -14.06
N HIS A 124 -9.34 -4.14 -13.49
CA HIS A 124 -8.90 -5.50 -13.20
C HIS A 124 -9.29 -6.52 -14.28
N HIS A 125 -9.80 -6.06 -15.44
CA HIS A 125 -10.24 -6.91 -16.54
C HIS A 125 -11.26 -7.98 -16.12
N ILE A 126 -12.20 -7.60 -15.24
CA ILE A 126 -13.31 -8.45 -14.79
C ILE A 126 -14.54 -8.15 -15.64
N GLY A 127 -15.08 -9.16 -16.32
CA GLY A 127 -16.17 -9.03 -17.28
C GLY A 127 -15.73 -8.38 -18.60
N ASP A 128 -15.92 -9.06 -19.73
CA ASP A 128 -15.45 -8.60 -21.03
C ASP A 128 -16.35 -7.50 -21.61
N THR A 129 -17.63 -7.53 -21.27
CA THR A 129 -18.63 -6.59 -21.80
C THR A 129 -19.23 -5.70 -20.72
N ALA A 130 -19.77 -4.54 -21.12
CA ALA A 130 -20.50 -3.65 -20.23
C ALA A 130 -21.75 -4.33 -19.61
N ARG A 131 -22.30 -5.36 -20.27
CA ARG A 131 -23.45 -6.14 -19.77
C ARG A 131 -23.05 -7.10 -18.64
N GLU A 132 -21.87 -7.69 -18.73
CA GLU A 132 -21.34 -8.60 -17.70
C GLU A 132 -20.88 -7.87 -16.45
N ARG A 133 -20.57 -6.57 -16.56
CA ARG A 133 -20.18 -5.72 -15.43
C ARG A 133 -21.34 -5.05 -14.71
N ARG A 134 -22.57 -5.22 -15.17
CA ARG A 134 -23.81 -4.74 -14.52
C ARG A 134 -24.52 -5.84 -13.74
#